data_bff013d378ed8eb66615b4abd96a71df
#
_entry.id   bff013d378ed8eb66615b4abd96a71df
#
_cell.length_a   1.000
_cell.length_b   1.000
_cell.length_c   1.000
_cell.angle_alpha   90.00
_cell.angle_beta   90.00
_cell.angle_gamma   90.00
#
_symmetry.space_group_name_H-M   'P 1'
#
loop_
_entity.id
_entity.type
_entity.pdbx_description
1 polymer ?
#
loop_
_entity_poly.entity_id
_entity_poly.type
_entity_poly.pdbx_seq_one_letter_code
_entity_poly.pdbx_strand_id
1 'polypeptide(L)'
;MCIRDSNLGANLSWARNEVSKYIGTPTYPLSDPVGHRVNEAWGLKSAGFFKDQTDINSSYRQEYSTVSPGDIKYQDLNGDQVINEFDVTSLNGATDIPELNYAFNVGVEYKGFGLNAWFQGTGNYMKYLPSAIWGGMADNGNLSVDYYNNCWDVAGNNALYPRLTTLNNSNNSQKSNVWYKPVHFLKMRNIEVYYKVPATVLSKLSLTAAKVFIQGENLLSFDNIDAMDAEVLSTAYPMFKGVNIGVTLTF
;
A
#
# COMPACT_ATOMS: atom_id res chain seq x y z
N MET A 1 32.60 -35.64 0.06
CA MET A 1 31.33 -35.53 -0.72
C MET A 1 30.89 -34.06 -0.71
N CYS A 2 30.82 -33.42 -1.84
CA CYS A 2 30.31 -32.03 -1.89
C CYS A 2 28.78 -32.11 -1.84
N ILE A 3 28.19 -31.86 -0.69
CA ILE A 3 26.74 -31.77 -0.54
C ILE A 3 26.34 -30.44 -1.19
N ARG A 4 25.46 -30.54 -2.16
CA ARG A 4 24.85 -29.39 -2.81
C ARG A 4 23.34 -29.58 -2.67
N ASP A 5 22.78 -28.83 -1.77
CA ASP A 5 21.36 -28.87 -1.51
C ASP A 5 20.71 -27.56 -1.92
N SER A 6 19.53 -27.66 -2.51
CA SER A 6 18.70 -26.49 -2.81
C SER A 6 17.25 -26.79 -2.42
N ASN A 7 16.60 -25.83 -1.85
CA ASN A 7 15.17 -25.89 -1.57
C ASN A 7 14.47 -24.68 -2.19
N LEU A 8 13.28 -24.91 -2.68
CA LEU A 8 12.38 -23.88 -3.20
C LEU A 8 10.99 -24.19 -2.71
N GLY A 9 10.34 -23.23 -2.08
CA GLY A 9 8.95 -23.34 -1.68
C GLY A 9 8.20 -22.09 -2.11
N ALA A 10 6.93 -22.24 -2.47
CA ALA A 10 6.05 -21.13 -2.78
C ALA A 10 4.64 -21.43 -2.31
N ASN A 11 3.91 -20.40 -1.91
CA ASN A 11 2.48 -20.46 -1.68
C ASN A 11 1.81 -19.24 -2.31
N LEU A 12 0.56 -19.43 -2.71
CA LEU A 12 -0.27 -18.38 -3.27
C LEU A 12 -1.69 -18.61 -2.80
N SER A 13 -2.32 -17.57 -2.31
CA SER A 13 -3.73 -17.56 -1.92
C SER A 13 -4.42 -16.40 -2.62
N TRP A 14 -5.52 -16.70 -3.27
CA TRP A 14 -6.41 -15.69 -3.85
C TRP A 14 -7.82 -15.94 -3.36
N ALA A 15 -8.44 -14.92 -2.78
CA ALA A 15 -9.79 -15.01 -2.25
C ALA A 15 -10.55 -13.71 -2.54
N ARG A 16 -11.77 -13.84 -3.03
CA ARG A 16 -12.70 -12.74 -3.26
C ARG A 16 -14.05 -13.11 -2.70
N ASN A 17 -14.67 -12.18 -2.00
CA ASN A 17 -16.06 -12.28 -1.60
C ASN A 17 -16.92 -11.34 -2.46
N GLU A 18 -18.20 -11.62 -2.50
CA GLU A 18 -19.20 -10.85 -3.22
C GLU A 18 -20.50 -10.84 -2.43
N VAL A 19 -21.14 -9.69 -2.36
CA VAL A 19 -22.47 -9.55 -1.76
C VAL A 19 -23.50 -10.08 -2.76
N SER A 20 -24.08 -11.24 -2.48
CA SER A 20 -25.11 -11.84 -3.34
C SER A 20 -26.52 -11.29 -3.10
N LYS A 21 -26.77 -10.75 -1.90
CA LYS A 21 -28.07 -10.18 -1.54
C LYS A 21 -27.88 -9.11 -0.46
N TYR A 22 -28.52 -7.99 -0.63
CA TYR A 22 -28.60 -6.92 0.36
C TYR A 22 -30.06 -6.68 0.76
N ILE A 23 -30.32 -6.60 2.08
CA ILE A 23 -31.65 -6.32 2.64
C ILE A 23 -31.65 -4.87 3.06
N GLY A 24 -32.04 -3.99 2.17
CA GLY A 24 -32.10 -2.55 2.39
C GLY A 24 -32.17 -1.79 1.07
N THR A 25 -32.37 -0.50 1.16
CA THR A 25 -32.26 0.39 0.01
C THR A 25 -30.86 1.00 0.04
N PRO A 26 -30.11 0.98 -1.07
CA PRO A 26 -28.84 1.68 -1.16
C PRO A 26 -29.00 3.16 -0.77
N THR A 27 -28.05 3.69 -0.01
CA THR A 27 -28.10 5.08 0.44
C THR A 27 -28.05 6.06 -0.75
N TYR A 28 -27.30 5.70 -1.78
CA TYR A 28 -27.14 6.47 -3.00
C TYR A 28 -27.36 5.61 -4.23
N PRO A 29 -27.84 6.16 -5.37
CA PRO A 29 -28.24 5.39 -6.55
C PRO A 29 -27.13 4.49 -7.12
N LEU A 30 -25.87 4.94 -7.05
CA LEU A 30 -24.72 4.20 -7.60
C LEU A 30 -23.96 3.36 -6.56
N SER A 31 -24.51 3.23 -5.33
CA SER A 31 -23.85 2.54 -4.22
C SER A 31 -24.54 1.23 -3.83
N ASP A 32 -25.17 0.53 -4.79
CA ASP A 32 -25.72 -0.79 -4.55
C ASP A 32 -24.58 -1.78 -4.21
N PRO A 33 -24.60 -2.39 -3.01
CA PRO A 33 -23.56 -3.34 -2.63
C PRO A 33 -23.65 -4.70 -3.34
N VAL A 34 -24.78 -5.04 -3.98
CA VAL A 34 -24.97 -6.33 -4.66
C VAL A 34 -24.02 -6.43 -5.86
N GLY A 35 -23.32 -7.54 -5.97
CA GLY A 35 -22.28 -7.75 -6.98
C GLY A 35 -20.92 -7.16 -6.63
N HIS A 36 -20.80 -6.45 -5.50
CA HIS A 36 -19.56 -5.86 -5.02
C HIS A 36 -19.00 -6.63 -3.81
N ARG A 37 -17.76 -6.33 -3.44
CA ARG A 37 -17.12 -6.93 -2.26
C ARG A 37 -17.75 -6.39 -0.98
N VAL A 38 -17.72 -7.18 0.09
CA VAL A 38 -18.25 -6.75 1.41
C VAL A 38 -17.57 -5.48 1.91
N ASN A 39 -16.26 -5.35 1.68
CA ASN A 39 -15.46 -4.16 2.03
C ASN A 39 -14.96 -3.43 0.78
N GLU A 40 -15.87 -3.19 -0.16
CA GLU A 40 -15.59 -2.39 -1.35
C GLU A 40 -15.22 -0.96 -0.97
N ALA A 41 -14.26 -0.38 -1.70
CA ALA A 41 -13.96 1.04 -1.62
C ALA A 41 -15.04 1.83 -2.36
N TRP A 42 -15.75 2.69 -1.64
CA TRP A 42 -16.76 3.59 -2.20
C TRP A 42 -16.27 5.03 -2.15
N GLY A 43 -16.46 5.78 -3.23
CA GLY A 43 -16.04 7.17 -3.30
C GLY A 43 -16.32 7.83 -4.63
N LEU A 44 -15.95 9.08 -4.75
CA LEU A 44 -16.07 9.86 -5.96
C LEU A 44 -14.94 9.51 -6.96
N LYS A 45 -15.22 9.64 -8.24
CA LYS A 45 -14.21 9.52 -9.29
C LYS A 45 -13.71 10.90 -9.69
N SER A 46 -12.39 11.11 -9.56
CA SER A 46 -11.74 12.34 -9.99
C SER A 46 -11.60 12.38 -11.52
N ALA A 47 -11.80 13.55 -12.09
CA ALA A 47 -11.44 13.91 -13.46
C ALA A 47 -10.09 14.68 -13.51
N GLY A 48 -9.33 14.70 -12.42
CA GLY A 48 -8.11 15.48 -12.26
C GLY A 48 -8.30 16.69 -11.35
N PHE A 49 -7.58 17.76 -11.63
CA PHE A 49 -7.63 19.00 -10.87
C PHE A 49 -8.12 20.14 -11.77
N PHE A 50 -8.83 21.11 -11.19
CA PHE A 50 -9.21 22.31 -11.92
C PHE A 50 -7.97 23.10 -12.36
N LYS A 51 -7.89 23.43 -13.65
CA LYS A 51 -6.74 24.11 -14.23
C LYS A 51 -6.74 25.60 -13.93
N ASP A 52 -7.89 26.24 -14.11
CA ASP A 52 -8.09 27.67 -13.96
C ASP A 52 -9.56 28.01 -13.68
N GLN A 53 -9.88 29.30 -13.55
CA GLN A 53 -11.24 29.76 -13.30
C GLN A 53 -12.18 29.49 -14.50
N THR A 54 -11.67 29.42 -15.71
CA THR A 54 -12.48 29.11 -16.91
C THR A 54 -12.93 27.66 -16.87
N ASP A 55 -12.03 26.74 -16.48
CA ASP A 55 -12.36 25.32 -16.27
C ASP A 55 -13.40 25.13 -15.16
N ILE A 56 -13.29 25.88 -14.05
CA ILE A 56 -14.31 25.87 -12.98
C ILE A 56 -15.68 26.35 -13.53
N ASN A 57 -15.71 27.47 -14.22
CA ASN A 57 -16.94 28.07 -14.71
C ASN A 57 -17.64 27.21 -15.79
N SER A 58 -16.90 26.38 -16.51
CA SER A 58 -17.40 25.45 -17.52
C SER A 58 -17.74 24.05 -16.99
N SER A 59 -17.47 23.79 -15.74
CA SER A 59 -17.71 22.50 -15.10
C SER A 59 -18.97 22.51 -14.26
N TYR A 60 -19.51 21.32 -13.96
CA TYR A 60 -20.64 21.20 -13.05
C TYR A 60 -20.27 21.63 -11.62
N ARG A 61 -21.23 22.18 -10.91
CA ARG A 61 -21.05 22.65 -9.54
C ARG A 61 -20.78 21.49 -8.60
N GLN A 62 -19.72 21.59 -7.81
CA GLN A 62 -19.42 20.67 -6.69
C GLN A 62 -20.01 21.24 -5.38
N GLU A 63 -20.85 20.45 -4.68
CA GLU A 63 -21.61 20.97 -3.55
C GLU A 63 -20.85 20.93 -2.21
N TYR A 64 -19.69 20.29 -2.16
CA TYR A 64 -18.94 20.11 -0.92
C TYR A 64 -18.30 21.38 -0.36
N SER A 65 -17.76 22.23 -1.23
CA SER A 65 -17.25 23.56 -0.90
C SER A 65 -17.01 24.38 -2.15
N THR A 66 -16.74 25.69 -1.98
CA THR A 66 -16.25 26.53 -3.09
C THR A 66 -14.89 25.99 -3.53
N VAL A 67 -14.72 25.79 -4.83
CA VAL A 67 -13.50 25.28 -5.45
C VAL A 67 -12.65 26.38 -6.05
N SER A 68 -11.37 26.14 -6.16
CA SER A 68 -10.36 27.01 -6.76
C SER A 68 -9.46 26.20 -7.70
N PRO A 69 -8.69 26.84 -8.61
CA PRO A 69 -7.72 26.13 -9.43
C PRO A 69 -6.79 25.26 -8.57
N GLY A 70 -6.58 24.02 -8.98
CA GLY A 70 -5.82 22.99 -8.25
C GLY A 70 -6.62 22.17 -7.24
N ASP A 71 -7.90 22.46 -7.03
CA ASP A 71 -8.79 21.57 -6.27
C ASP A 71 -9.23 20.38 -7.12
N ILE A 72 -9.64 19.29 -6.44
CA ILE A 72 -10.08 18.08 -7.13
C ILE A 72 -11.37 18.34 -7.89
N LYS A 73 -11.36 17.99 -9.16
CA LYS A 73 -12.52 17.98 -10.06
C LYS A 73 -13.09 16.56 -10.10
N TYR A 74 -14.35 16.40 -9.71
CA TYR A 74 -15.05 15.11 -9.74
C TYR A 74 -15.91 14.95 -10.97
N GLN A 75 -16.27 13.72 -11.28
CA GLN A 75 -17.13 13.35 -12.40
C GLN A 75 -18.58 13.29 -11.94
N ASP A 76 -19.48 13.86 -12.72
CA ASP A 76 -20.92 13.62 -12.63
C ASP A 76 -21.20 12.23 -13.22
N LEU A 77 -21.60 11.29 -12.39
CA LEU A 77 -21.85 9.91 -12.79
C LEU A 77 -23.34 9.57 -12.91
N ASN A 78 -24.20 10.37 -12.27
CA ASN A 78 -25.65 10.20 -12.34
C ASN A 78 -26.29 11.07 -13.45
N GLY A 79 -25.57 12.08 -13.98
CA GLY A 79 -25.99 12.95 -15.07
C GLY A 79 -26.93 14.07 -14.65
N ASP A 80 -26.95 14.45 -13.36
CA ASP A 80 -27.82 15.50 -12.85
C ASP A 80 -27.21 16.93 -12.91
N GLN A 81 -25.97 17.03 -13.42
CA GLN A 81 -25.17 18.26 -13.56
C GLN A 81 -24.73 18.90 -12.23
N VAL A 82 -24.76 18.15 -11.17
CA VAL A 82 -24.29 18.54 -9.83
C VAL A 82 -23.42 17.44 -9.24
N ILE A 83 -22.29 17.78 -8.66
CA ILE A 83 -21.43 16.81 -8.01
C ILE A 83 -21.70 16.78 -6.52
N ASN A 84 -22.22 15.66 -6.05
CA ASN A 84 -22.55 15.44 -4.63
C ASN A 84 -22.46 13.95 -4.25
N GLU A 85 -23.06 13.55 -3.15
CA GLU A 85 -23.05 12.17 -2.66
C GLU A 85 -23.77 11.17 -3.57
N PHE A 86 -24.62 11.62 -4.49
CA PHE A 86 -25.29 10.76 -5.47
C PHE A 86 -24.34 10.26 -6.57
N ASP A 87 -23.13 10.85 -6.69
CA ASP A 87 -22.07 10.41 -7.59
C ASP A 87 -21.11 9.40 -6.94
N VAL A 88 -21.32 9.06 -5.68
CA VAL A 88 -20.51 8.05 -5.00
C VAL A 88 -20.73 6.68 -5.64
N THR A 89 -19.65 6.05 -6.07
CA THR A 89 -19.67 4.76 -6.77
C THR A 89 -18.54 3.84 -6.28
N SER A 90 -18.56 2.59 -6.72
CA SER A 90 -17.46 1.66 -6.46
C SER A 90 -16.16 2.14 -7.13
N LEU A 91 -15.08 2.09 -6.37
CA LEU A 91 -13.72 2.30 -6.85
C LEU A 91 -13.04 0.99 -7.30
N ASN A 92 -13.79 -0.12 -7.34
CA ASN A 92 -13.38 -1.44 -7.81
C ASN A 92 -12.23 -2.07 -7.03
N GLY A 93 -12.20 -1.90 -5.72
CA GLY A 93 -11.18 -2.52 -4.89
C GLY A 93 -11.64 -2.80 -3.47
N ALA A 94 -11.17 -3.90 -2.89
CA ALA A 94 -11.36 -4.20 -1.47
C ALA A 94 -10.53 -3.24 -0.62
N THR A 95 -11.08 -2.72 0.46
CA THR A 95 -10.32 -1.91 1.42
C THR A 95 -9.65 -2.80 2.46
N ASP A 96 -8.38 -2.54 2.71
CA ASP A 96 -7.58 -3.06 3.83
C ASP A 96 -7.37 -4.59 3.86
N ILE A 97 -8.13 -5.37 3.10
CA ILE A 97 -8.01 -6.83 3.04
C ILE A 97 -7.50 -7.24 1.65
N PRO A 98 -6.25 -7.73 1.54
CA PRO A 98 -5.71 -8.19 0.27
C PRO A 98 -6.46 -9.41 -0.25
N GLU A 99 -6.84 -9.39 -1.52
CA GLU A 99 -7.37 -10.58 -2.20
C GLU A 99 -6.28 -11.55 -2.62
N LEU A 100 -5.07 -11.04 -2.87
CA LEU A 100 -3.91 -11.81 -3.27
C LEU A 100 -2.85 -11.78 -2.18
N ASN A 101 -2.45 -12.98 -1.70
CA ASN A 101 -1.32 -13.16 -0.81
C ASN A 101 -0.39 -14.22 -1.40
N TYR A 102 0.90 -13.95 -1.40
CA TYR A 102 1.89 -14.88 -1.92
C TYR A 102 3.17 -14.81 -1.10
N ALA A 103 3.85 -15.95 -1.03
CA ALA A 103 5.16 -16.03 -0.42
C ALA A 103 5.99 -17.07 -1.14
N PHE A 104 7.31 -16.89 -1.13
CA PHE A 104 8.24 -17.88 -1.61
C PHE A 104 9.53 -17.85 -0.80
N ASN A 105 10.16 -18.98 -0.74
CA ASN A 105 11.46 -19.13 -0.12
C ASN A 105 12.43 -19.84 -1.06
N VAL A 106 13.68 -19.44 -0.96
CA VAL A 106 14.80 -20.03 -1.68
C VAL A 106 15.90 -20.35 -0.70
N GLY A 107 16.42 -21.57 -0.73
CA GLY A 107 17.57 -21.98 0.06
C GLY A 107 18.58 -22.70 -0.81
N VAL A 108 19.86 -22.42 -0.59
CA VAL A 108 20.98 -23.07 -1.25
C VAL A 108 22.08 -23.34 -0.22
N GLU A 109 22.64 -24.56 -0.25
CA GLU A 109 23.79 -24.91 0.58
C GLU A 109 24.88 -25.57 -0.30
N TYR A 110 26.10 -25.09 -0.12
CA TYR A 110 27.26 -25.65 -0.80
C TYR A 110 28.52 -25.60 0.08
N LYS A 111 29.15 -26.75 0.33
CA LYS A 111 30.37 -26.85 1.14
C LYS A 111 30.28 -26.18 2.50
N GLY A 112 29.13 -26.27 3.16
CA GLY A 112 28.89 -25.67 4.48
C GLY A 112 28.45 -24.19 4.44
N PHE A 113 28.59 -23.50 3.33
CA PHE A 113 27.98 -22.18 3.15
C PHE A 113 26.53 -22.34 2.72
N GLY A 114 25.63 -21.60 3.36
CA GLY A 114 24.23 -21.61 3.01
C GLY A 114 23.65 -20.21 2.95
N LEU A 115 22.64 -20.08 2.11
CA LEU A 115 21.80 -18.89 1.98
C LEU A 115 20.34 -19.34 2.03
N ASN A 116 19.55 -18.71 2.88
CA ASN A 116 18.10 -18.82 2.90
C ASN A 116 17.50 -17.43 2.73
N ALA A 117 16.52 -17.30 1.86
CA ALA A 117 15.79 -16.06 1.70
C ALA A 117 14.29 -16.35 1.67
N TRP A 118 13.51 -15.52 2.36
CA TRP A 118 12.06 -15.61 2.41
C TRP A 118 11.43 -14.28 2.00
N PHE A 119 10.51 -14.37 1.05
CA PHE A 119 9.78 -13.25 0.49
C PHE A 119 8.29 -13.43 0.74
N GLN A 120 7.63 -12.32 1.00
CA GLN A 120 6.18 -12.27 1.16
C GLN A 120 5.64 -11.03 0.47
N GLY A 121 4.53 -11.19 -0.24
CA GLY A 121 3.85 -10.10 -0.90
C GLY A 121 2.34 -10.20 -0.79
N THR A 122 1.70 -9.08 -1.00
CA THR A 122 0.25 -8.98 -1.11
C THR A 122 -0.12 -8.05 -2.26
N GLY A 123 -1.36 -8.14 -2.72
CA GLY A 123 -1.85 -7.27 -3.77
C GLY A 123 -3.36 -7.34 -3.91
N ASN A 124 -3.84 -6.58 -4.88
CA ASN A 124 -5.25 -6.52 -5.24
C ASN A 124 -6.14 -6.06 -4.07
N TYR A 125 -5.77 -4.95 -3.47
CA TYR A 125 -6.57 -4.24 -2.47
C TYR A 125 -6.28 -2.74 -2.54
N MET A 126 -7.07 -1.95 -1.85
CA MET A 126 -6.92 -0.50 -1.79
C MET A 126 -6.69 -0.04 -0.35
N LYS A 127 -5.90 1.01 -0.21
CA LYS A 127 -5.75 1.75 1.04
C LYS A 127 -6.26 3.15 0.90
N TYR A 128 -7.00 3.58 1.91
CA TYR A 128 -7.30 4.99 2.10
C TYR A 128 -6.10 5.67 2.77
N LEU A 129 -5.52 6.67 2.12
CA LEU A 129 -4.42 7.43 2.70
C LEU A 129 -4.90 8.15 3.97
N PRO A 130 -4.16 8.11 5.09
CA PRO A 130 -4.57 8.76 6.32
C PRO A 130 -4.52 10.29 6.19
N SER A 131 -5.30 10.99 7.03
CA SER A 131 -5.39 12.46 7.04
C SER A 131 -4.05 13.17 7.24
N ALA A 132 -3.11 12.55 7.94
CA ALA A 132 -1.74 13.05 8.06
C ALA A 132 -1.02 13.21 6.71
N ILE A 133 -1.48 12.52 5.65
CA ILE A 133 -0.93 12.64 4.30
C ILE A 133 -1.77 13.62 3.47
N TRP A 134 -3.10 13.46 3.42
CA TRP A 134 -3.95 14.28 2.57
C TRP A 134 -4.45 15.59 3.21
N GLY A 135 -4.37 15.73 4.51
CA GLY A 135 -4.78 16.95 5.22
C GLY A 135 -3.93 18.18 4.88
N GLY A 136 -2.75 17.97 4.32
CA GLY A 136 -1.85 19.05 3.93
C GLY A 136 -1.52 19.96 5.12
N MET A 137 -1.60 21.27 4.93
CA MET A 137 -1.37 22.29 5.94
C MET A 137 -2.66 22.74 6.66
N ALA A 138 -3.80 22.12 6.38
CA ALA A 138 -5.06 22.46 7.04
C ALA A 138 -5.00 22.17 8.55
N ASP A 139 -5.71 22.95 9.34
CA ASP A 139 -5.78 22.82 10.80
C ASP A 139 -4.42 22.79 11.52
N ASN A 140 -3.44 23.55 11.04
CA ASN A 140 -2.05 23.55 11.51
C ASN A 140 -1.35 22.18 11.41
N GLY A 141 -1.80 21.34 10.47
CA GLY A 141 -1.17 20.05 10.17
C GLY A 141 0.23 20.18 9.60
N ASN A 142 0.99 19.11 9.72
CA ASN A 142 2.30 19.01 9.08
C ASN A 142 2.16 18.53 7.63
N LEU A 143 2.94 19.11 6.74
CA LEU A 143 3.01 18.70 5.34
C LEU A 143 3.99 17.54 5.18
N SER A 144 3.58 16.47 4.52
CA SER A 144 4.49 15.40 4.13
C SER A 144 5.37 15.83 2.95
N VAL A 145 6.60 15.31 2.88
CA VAL A 145 7.52 15.58 1.75
C VAL A 145 6.92 15.06 0.44
N ASP A 146 6.26 13.91 0.47
CA ASP A 146 5.60 13.34 -0.69
C ASP A 146 4.48 14.25 -1.22
N TYR A 147 3.62 14.76 -0.33
CA TYR A 147 2.58 15.72 -0.74
C TYR A 147 3.19 16.99 -1.34
N TYR A 148 4.22 17.56 -0.70
CA TYR A 148 4.88 18.78 -1.18
C TYR A 148 5.47 18.60 -2.59
N ASN A 149 6.10 17.47 -2.83
CA ASN A 149 6.74 17.20 -4.13
C ASN A 149 5.73 16.88 -5.24
N ASN A 150 4.54 16.41 -4.89
CA ASN A 150 3.54 15.91 -5.83
C ASN A 150 2.21 16.69 -5.81
N CYS A 151 2.14 17.82 -5.11
CA CYS A 151 0.94 18.67 -5.13
C CYS A 151 0.84 19.48 -6.44
N TRP A 152 -0.39 19.85 -6.76
CA TRP A 152 -0.67 20.70 -7.91
C TRP A 152 -0.03 22.08 -7.75
N ASP A 153 0.59 22.57 -8.82
CA ASP A 153 1.10 23.93 -8.95
C ASP A 153 0.53 24.64 -10.19
N VAL A 154 0.71 25.95 -10.25
CA VAL A 154 0.19 26.80 -11.36
C VAL A 154 0.81 26.45 -12.72
N ALA A 155 1.95 25.77 -12.74
CA ALA A 155 2.63 25.35 -13.97
C ALA A 155 1.99 24.11 -14.62
N GLY A 156 1.02 23.46 -13.93
CA GLY A 156 0.27 22.32 -14.48
C GLY A 156 1.11 21.05 -14.54
N ASN A 157 1.85 20.78 -13.49
CA ASN A 157 2.61 19.53 -13.32
C ASN A 157 1.70 18.29 -13.32
N ASN A 158 2.29 17.11 -13.44
CA ASN A 158 1.59 15.84 -13.28
C ASN A 158 1.30 15.56 -11.78
N ALA A 159 0.51 16.43 -11.16
CA ALA A 159 0.19 16.37 -9.75
C ALA A 159 -0.55 15.09 -9.37
N LEU A 160 -0.18 14.52 -8.22
CA LEU A 160 -0.90 13.40 -7.61
C LEU A 160 -1.87 13.86 -6.52
N TYR A 161 -1.68 15.08 -6.00
CA TYR A 161 -2.44 15.68 -4.90
C TYR A 161 -2.93 17.08 -5.30
N PRO A 162 -4.03 17.55 -4.69
CA PRO A 162 -4.54 18.89 -4.94
C PRO A 162 -3.56 19.97 -4.46
N ARG A 163 -3.87 21.22 -4.79
CA ARG A 163 -3.10 22.39 -4.34
C ARG A 163 -2.96 22.43 -2.82
N LEU A 164 -1.89 23.03 -2.36
CA LEU A 164 -1.70 23.31 -0.94
C LEU A 164 -2.66 24.42 -0.47
N THR A 165 -3.23 24.23 0.71
CA THR A 165 -4.08 25.21 1.37
C THR A 165 -3.99 25.05 2.89
N THR A 166 -4.06 26.17 3.62
CA THR A 166 -4.19 26.20 5.08
C THR A 166 -5.65 26.16 5.54
N LEU A 167 -6.58 26.27 4.62
CA LEU A 167 -8.01 26.24 4.89
C LEU A 167 -8.55 24.82 4.72
N ASN A 168 -9.50 24.47 5.58
CA ASN A 168 -10.28 23.26 5.38
C ASN A 168 -11.02 23.29 4.06
N ASN A 169 -10.81 22.28 3.22
CA ASN A 169 -11.45 22.14 1.94
C ASN A 169 -12.23 20.82 1.89
N SER A 170 -13.54 20.92 2.16
CA SER A 170 -14.44 19.76 2.17
C SER A 170 -14.50 19.05 0.82
N ASN A 171 -14.28 19.77 -0.28
CA ASN A 171 -14.21 19.17 -1.61
C ASN A 171 -13.00 18.25 -1.75
N ASN A 172 -11.83 18.71 -1.35
CA ASN A 172 -10.59 17.92 -1.49
C ASN A 172 -10.49 16.76 -0.48
N SER A 173 -11.27 16.81 0.60
CA SER A 173 -11.28 15.76 1.63
C SER A 173 -12.29 14.64 1.39
N GLN A 174 -13.08 14.69 0.30
CA GLN A 174 -14.03 13.64 -0.03
C GLN A 174 -13.32 12.31 -0.34
N LYS A 175 -13.94 11.21 0.09
CA LYS A 175 -13.47 9.86 -0.29
C LYS A 175 -13.51 9.74 -1.81
N SER A 176 -12.36 9.44 -2.41
CA SER A 176 -12.21 9.37 -3.86
C SER A 176 -11.03 8.50 -4.27
N ASN A 177 -10.94 8.21 -5.55
CA ASN A 177 -9.79 7.50 -6.13
C ASN A 177 -8.47 8.31 -6.05
N VAL A 178 -8.50 9.57 -5.64
CA VAL A 178 -7.28 10.35 -5.33
C VAL A 178 -6.67 9.83 -4.01
N TRP A 179 -7.49 9.51 -3.02
CA TRP A 179 -7.07 9.10 -1.68
C TRP A 179 -7.11 7.60 -1.45
N TYR A 180 -7.94 6.86 -2.19
CA TYR A 180 -7.86 5.41 -2.26
C TYR A 180 -6.81 4.99 -3.28
N LYS A 181 -5.72 4.40 -2.82
CA LYS A 181 -4.64 3.93 -3.68
C LYS A 181 -4.65 2.41 -3.76
N PRO A 182 -4.53 1.83 -4.97
CA PRO A 182 -4.28 0.40 -5.09
C PRO A 182 -2.94 0.06 -4.47
N VAL A 183 -2.87 -1.06 -3.76
CA VAL A 183 -1.66 -1.47 -3.05
C VAL A 183 -1.20 -2.83 -3.54
N HIS A 184 0.09 -2.92 -3.80
CA HIS A 184 0.81 -4.17 -3.94
C HIS A 184 2.24 -3.99 -3.41
N PHE A 185 2.74 -5.03 -2.77
CA PHE A 185 4.13 -5.03 -2.33
C PHE A 185 4.72 -6.45 -2.34
N LEU A 186 6.04 -6.51 -2.42
CA LEU A 186 6.86 -7.67 -2.18
C LEU A 186 7.97 -7.28 -1.23
N LYS A 187 8.04 -7.92 -0.06
CA LYS A 187 9.07 -7.67 0.96
C LYS A 187 9.95 -8.90 1.14
N MET A 188 11.25 -8.67 1.25
CA MET A 188 12.19 -9.69 1.72
C MET A 188 12.11 -9.72 3.25
N ARG A 189 11.37 -10.70 3.78
CA ARG A 189 11.13 -10.85 5.22
C ARG A 189 12.34 -11.26 5.98
N ASN A 190 13.08 -12.19 5.40
CA ASN A 190 14.26 -12.74 6.04
C ASN A 190 15.27 -13.14 4.98
N ILE A 191 16.53 -12.89 5.26
CA ILE A 191 17.66 -13.46 4.56
C ILE A 191 18.70 -13.90 5.58
N GLU A 192 19.12 -15.14 5.50
CA GLU A 192 20.17 -15.71 6.35
C GLU A 192 21.32 -16.19 5.47
N VAL A 193 22.52 -15.73 5.74
CA VAL A 193 23.76 -16.31 5.23
C VAL A 193 24.46 -17.00 6.39
N TYR A 194 24.82 -18.26 6.23
CA TYR A 194 25.43 -19.04 7.29
C TYR A 194 26.57 -19.90 6.80
N TYR A 195 27.41 -20.29 7.76
CA TYR A 195 28.44 -21.27 7.55
C TYR A 195 28.39 -22.39 8.64
N LYS A 196 28.27 -23.61 8.19
CA LYS A 196 28.36 -24.81 9.05
C LYS A 196 29.82 -25.22 9.19
N VAL A 197 30.30 -25.25 10.43
CA VAL A 197 31.70 -25.63 10.72
C VAL A 197 31.91 -27.13 10.46
N PRO A 198 32.96 -27.52 9.71
CA PRO A 198 33.21 -28.93 9.41
C PRO A 198 33.45 -29.78 10.65
N ALA A 199 33.02 -31.05 10.61
CA ALA A 199 33.15 -31.98 11.71
C ALA A 199 34.62 -32.19 12.18
N THR A 200 35.58 -32.06 11.28
CA THR A 200 37.02 -32.14 11.58
C THR A 200 37.53 -31.06 12.54
N VAL A 201 36.86 -29.90 12.57
CA VAL A 201 37.17 -28.83 13.53
C VAL A 201 36.38 -29.03 14.82
N LEU A 202 35.13 -29.48 14.72
CA LEU A 202 34.22 -29.66 15.86
C LEU A 202 34.68 -30.76 16.82
N SER A 203 35.25 -31.84 16.29
CA SER A 203 35.77 -32.94 17.11
C SER A 203 36.86 -32.52 18.10
N LYS A 204 37.62 -31.48 17.79
CA LYS A 204 38.63 -30.91 18.69
C LYS A 204 38.04 -30.07 19.83
N LEU A 205 36.79 -29.66 19.70
CA LEU A 205 36.09 -28.76 20.63
C LEU A 205 34.98 -29.48 21.41
N SER A 206 34.87 -30.84 21.26
CA SER A 206 33.78 -31.64 21.84
C SER A 206 32.37 -31.10 21.48
N LEU A 207 32.23 -30.56 20.27
CA LEU A 207 30.97 -30.06 19.73
C LEU A 207 30.43 -31.04 18.68
N THR A 208 29.12 -31.23 18.68
CA THR A 208 28.41 -32.03 17.67
C THR A 208 28.09 -31.21 16.39
N ALA A 209 27.70 -29.95 16.55
CA ALA A 209 27.48 -29.02 15.45
C ALA A 209 27.79 -27.57 15.84
N ALA A 210 28.23 -26.77 14.88
CA ALA A 210 28.35 -25.33 15.03
C ALA A 210 27.97 -24.61 13.71
N LYS A 211 27.20 -23.55 13.82
CA LYS A 211 26.77 -22.67 12.70
C LYS A 211 27.00 -21.23 13.10
N VAL A 212 27.66 -20.47 12.24
CA VAL A 212 27.78 -19.03 12.33
C VAL A 212 26.86 -18.43 11.27
N PHE A 213 26.10 -17.39 11.60
CA PHE A 213 25.16 -16.79 10.65
C PHE A 213 25.04 -15.28 10.80
N ILE A 214 24.67 -14.64 9.70
CA ILE A 214 24.19 -13.27 9.63
C ILE A 214 22.78 -13.33 9.06
N GLN A 215 21.85 -12.71 9.75
CA GLN A 215 20.44 -12.67 9.37
C GLN A 215 19.99 -11.23 9.21
N GLY A 216 19.30 -10.95 8.10
CA GLY A 216 18.67 -9.67 7.84
C GLY A 216 17.16 -9.80 7.83
N GLU A 217 16.46 -8.84 8.41
CA GLU A 217 14.99 -8.80 8.47
C GLU A 217 14.47 -7.53 7.79
N ASN A 218 13.46 -7.67 6.95
CA ASN A 218 12.79 -6.58 6.23
C ASN A 218 13.76 -5.64 5.47
N LEU A 219 14.87 -6.15 4.92
CA LEU A 219 15.91 -5.32 4.31
C LEU A 219 15.46 -4.67 3.00
N LEU A 220 14.60 -5.35 2.22
CA LEU A 220 14.11 -4.88 0.93
C LEU A 220 12.59 -4.85 0.90
N SER A 221 12.04 -3.76 0.38
CA SER A 221 10.63 -3.60 0.04
C SER A 221 10.53 -3.14 -1.41
N PHE A 222 9.66 -3.76 -2.16
CA PHE A 222 9.26 -3.37 -3.51
C PHE A 222 7.76 -3.12 -3.46
N ASP A 223 7.35 -1.87 -3.51
CA ASP A 223 5.94 -1.48 -3.39
C ASP A 223 5.63 -0.28 -4.29
N ASN A 224 4.37 0.09 -4.37
CA ASN A 224 3.88 1.17 -5.22
C ASN A 224 3.34 2.36 -4.41
N ILE A 225 3.65 2.46 -3.12
CA ILE A 225 3.23 3.57 -2.27
C ILE A 225 4.45 4.29 -1.71
N ASP A 226 4.71 5.50 -2.21
CA ASP A 226 5.84 6.32 -1.73
C ASP A 226 5.52 7.08 -0.44
N ALA A 227 4.24 7.37 -0.22
CA ALA A 227 3.79 8.21 0.89
C ALA A 227 3.92 7.54 2.28
N MET A 228 3.91 6.21 2.33
CA MET A 228 3.95 5.43 3.59
C MET A 228 4.36 3.98 3.34
N ASP A 229 4.66 3.24 4.41
CA ASP A 229 4.88 1.79 4.29
C ASP A 229 3.60 1.09 3.79
N ALA A 230 3.70 0.37 2.68
CA ALA A 230 2.57 -0.30 2.04
C ALA A 230 1.87 -1.34 2.94
N GLU A 231 2.56 -1.88 3.94
CA GLU A 231 2.01 -2.87 4.86
C GLU A 231 1.28 -2.24 6.04
N VAL A 232 1.67 -1.03 6.43
CA VAL A 232 1.07 -0.33 7.58
C VAL A 232 -0.29 0.26 7.20
N LEU A 233 -1.32 -0.02 7.99
CA LEU A 233 -2.71 0.42 7.73
C LEU A 233 -3.02 1.84 8.24
N SER A 234 -2.11 2.45 8.98
CA SER A 234 -2.33 3.74 9.63
C SER A 234 -1.04 4.57 9.67
N THR A 235 -1.06 5.68 10.40
CA THR A 235 0.12 6.49 10.72
C THR A 235 1.08 5.85 11.73
N ALA A 236 1.01 4.53 11.91
CA ALA A 236 1.94 3.81 12.76
C ALA A 236 3.36 3.78 12.17
N TYR A 237 4.33 3.46 13.00
CA TYR A 237 5.71 3.36 12.55
C TYR A 237 5.88 2.30 11.46
N PRO A 238 6.70 2.57 10.43
CA PRO A 238 7.03 1.58 9.41
C PRO A 238 7.76 0.38 10.00
N MET A 239 7.75 -0.74 9.29
CA MET A 239 8.46 -1.94 9.70
C MET A 239 9.97 -1.69 9.79
N PHE A 240 10.57 -2.10 10.91
CA PHE A 240 12.00 -1.94 11.12
C PHE A 240 12.81 -2.91 10.25
N LYS A 241 13.97 -2.43 9.81
CA LYS A 241 15.02 -3.27 9.24
C LYS A 241 15.95 -3.70 10.35
N GLY A 242 16.25 -4.98 10.41
CA GLY A 242 17.12 -5.57 11.42
C GLY A 242 18.27 -6.35 10.79
N VAL A 243 19.43 -6.35 11.46
CA VAL A 243 20.54 -7.24 11.13
C VAL A 243 21.03 -7.89 12.41
N ASN A 244 21.05 -9.22 12.42
CA ASN A 244 21.48 -10.04 13.54
C ASN A 244 22.69 -10.86 13.14
N ILE A 245 23.65 -11.02 14.06
CA ILE A 245 24.80 -11.92 13.91
C ILE A 245 24.74 -12.91 15.07
N GLY A 246 24.88 -14.19 14.77
CA GLY A 246 24.75 -15.21 15.80
C GLY A 246 25.60 -16.45 15.54
N VAL A 247 25.72 -17.23 16.60
CA VAL A 247 26.39 -18.55 16.59
C VAL A 247 25.47 -19.56 17.26
N THR A 248 25.24 -20.67 16.61
CA THR A 248 24.54 -21.82 17.20
C THR A 248 25.56 -22.93 17.48
N LEU A 249 25.61 -23.43 18.71
CA LEU A 249 26.47 -24.52 19.13
C LEU A 249 25.60 -25.67 19.64
N THR A 250 25.96 -26.90 19.26
CA THR A 250 25.33 -28.13 19.75
C THR A 250 26.43 -29.02 20.38
N PHE A 251 26.21 -29.42 21.61
CA PHE A 251 27.11 -30.24 22.40
C PHE A 251 26.76 -31.73 22.32
#